data_279187f268c6fd182729d8baad04134c
#
_entry.id   279187f268c6fd182729d8baad04134c
#
_cell.length_a   1.000
_cell.length_b   1.000
_cell.length_c   1.000
_cell.angle_alpha   90.00
_cell.angle_beta   90.00
_cell.angle_gamma   90.00
#
_symmetry.space_group_name_H-M   'P 1'
#
loop_
_entity.id
_entity.type
_entity.pdbx_description
1 polymer ?
#
loop_
_entity_poly.entity_id
_entity_poly.type
_entity_poly.pdbx_seq_one_letter_code
_entity_poly.pdbx_strand_id
1 'polypeptide(L)'
;ALLYKAERRIAKVREAVGEDIDLCLELHRRLEPGLAVQLSVRLEPYNPMFLEDPIRPDNFDEMGHVAAQCRIPIATGERINTYHEFEMLLERNACSYVRASLGVCGGFTGAKKIAAIAEAHHKSLVPHNPCSPVMTNAVLQFVAATDNIAITEYPNPFAASTADHLTGSGVKLRQCDMVDHIPEFKDGYLSVPEEPGI
;
A
#
# COMPACT_ATOMS: atom_id res chain seq x y z
N ALA A 1 -9.21 4.72 24.97
CA ALA A 1 -8.81 3.29 25.07
C ALA A 1 -8.23 2.75 23.76
N LEU A 2 -8.85 3.02 22.57
CA LEU A 2 -8.43 2.48 21.25
C LEU A 2 -7.04 2.98 20.84
N LEU A 3 -6.83 4.30 20.84
CA LEU A 3 -5.56 4.91 20.43
C LEU A 3 -4.38 4.42 21.29
N TYR A 4 -4.60 4.29 22.60
CA TYR A 4 -3.59 3.78 23.51
C TYR A 4 -3.21 2.31 23.23
N LYS A 5 -4.19 1.48 22.84
CA LYS A 5 -3.91 0.10 22.44
C LYS A 5 -3.10 0.02 21.15
N ALA A 6 -3.42 0.88 20.17
CA ALA A 6 -2.70 0.98 18.92
C ALA A 6 -1.24 1.39 19.17
N GLU A 7 -1.03 2.49 19.88
CA GLU A 7 0.28 2.99 20.28
C GLU A 7 1.14 1.91 20.95
N ARG A 8 0.59 1.21 21.96
CA ARG A 8 1.32 0.13 22.64
C ARG A 8 1.70 -1.04 21.73
N ARG A 9 0.88 -1.34 20.72
CA ARG A 9 1.22 -2.38 19.73
C ARG A 9 2.39 -1.95 18.87
N ILE A 10 2.35 -0.73 18.35
CA ILE A 10 3.42 -0.19 17.50
C ILE A 10 4.72 -0.04 18.29
N ALA A 11 4.64 0.44 19.55
CA ALA A 11 5.80 0.48 20.43
C ALA A 11 6.50 -0.88 20.57
N LYS A 12 5.73 -1.96 20.78
CA LYS A 12 6.26 -3.32 20.87
C LYS A 12 6.85 -3.82 19.56
N VAL A 13 6.23 -3.46 18.42
CA VAL A 13 6.76 -3.83 17.11
C VAL A 13 8.09 -3.11 16.89
N ARG A 14 8.16 -1.81 17.13
CA ARG A 14 9.39 -1.03 17.00
C ARG A 14 10.50 -1.55 17.92
N GLU A 15 10.18 -1.87 19.16
CA GLU A 15 11.12 -2.50 20.11
C GLU A 15 11.67 -3.83 19.58
N ALA A 16 10.82 -4.64 18.94
CA ALA A 16 11.18 -5.96 18.45
C ALA A 16 12.03 -5.93 17.17
N VAL A 17 11.75 -4.99 16.24
CA VAL A 17 12.43 -4.94 14.92
C VAL A 17 13.61 -3.98 14.89
N GLY A 18 13.77 -3.12 15.91
CA GLY A 18 14.82 -2.09 15.93
C GLY A 18 14.49 -0.90 15.02
N GLU A 19 15.48 -0.03 14.78
CA GLU A 19 15.30 1.21 14.00
C GLU A 19 15.63 1.05 12.51
N ASP A 20 16.30 -0.04 12.14
CA ASP A 20 16.74 -0.31 10.76
C ASP A 20 15.61 -0.83 9.84
N ILE A 21 14.44 -1.11 10.38
CA ILE A 21 13.28 -1.60 9.64
C ILE A 21 12.20 -0.52 9.59
N ASP A 22 11.81 -0.12 8.38
CA ASP A 22 10.69 0.79 8.18
C ASP A 22 9.36 0.15 8.54
N LEU A 23 8.50 0.90 9.22
CA LEU A 23 7.14 0.48 9.58
C LEU A 23 6.12 1.14 8.66
N CYS A 24 5.42 0.35 7.86
CA CYS A 24 4.27 0.77 7.09
C CYS A 24 3.00 0.41 7.87
N LEU A 25 2.20 1.40 8.26
CA LEU A 25 1.09 1.18 9.18
C LEU A 25 -0.26 1.32 8.46
N GLU A 26 -0.93 0.19 8.23
CA GLU A 26 -2.24 0.13 7.61
C GLU A 26 -3.36 0.40 8.65
N LEU A 27 -4.15 1.44 8.45
CA LEU A 27 -5.32 1.78 9.26
C LEU A 27 -6.65 1.35 8.63
N HIS A 28 -6.63 1.03 7.35
CA HIS A 28 -7.72 0.43 6.59
C HIS A 28 -9.04 1.18 6.71
N ARG A 29 -8.99 2.53 6.61
CA ARG A 29 -10.16 3.43 6.55
C ARG A 29 -11.07 3.39 7.80
N ARG A 30 -10.53 3.00 8.95
CA ARG A 30 -11.33 2.74 10.16
C ARG A 30 -11.49 3.92 11.08
N LEU A 31 -10.80 5.03 10.80
CA LEU A 31 -10.82 6.18 11.69
C LEU A 31 -11.63 7.34 11.09
N GLU A 32 -12.19 8.13 11.97
CA GLU A 32 -12.66 9.46 11.63
C GLU A 32 -11.48 10.45 11.60
N PRO A 33 -11.56 11.57 10.85
CA PRO A 33 -10.44 12.49 10.65
C PRO A 33 -9.74 12.91 11.93
N GLY A 34 -10.49 13.35 12.94
CA GLY A 34 -9.92 13.78 14.21
C GLY A 34 -9.20 12.66 14.99
N LEU A 35 -9.65 11.41 14.86
CA LEU A 35 -8.97 10.26 15.49
C LEU A 35 -7.71 9.87 14.71
N ALA A 36 -7.71 10.01 13.39
CA ALA A 36 -6.54 9.76 12.56
C ALA A 36 -5.40 10.73 12.94
N VAL A 37 -5.70 12.01 13.05
CA VAL A 37 -4.73 13.03 13.52
C VAL A 37 -4.23 12.72 14.93
N GLN A 38 -5.13 12.43 15.88
CA GLN A 38 -4.70 12.09 17.24
C GLN A 38 -3.83 10.83 17.32
N LEU A 39 -4.11 9.83 16.47
CA LEU A 39 -3.31 8.62 16.40
C LEU A 39 -1.92 8.94 15.80
N SER A 40 -1.85 9.74 14.74
CA SER A 40 -0.58 10.11 14.11
C SER A 40 0.38 10.78 15.11
N VAL A 41 -0.11 11.71 15.94
CA VAL A 41 0.69 12.34 16.99
C VAL A 41 1.26 11.32 17.99
N ARG A 42 0.49 10.29 18.34
CA ARG A 42 0.96 9.23 19.25
C ARG A 42 1.96 8.28 18.60
N LEU A 43 1.87 8.09 17.28
CA LEU A 43 2.72 7.16 16.55
C LEU A 43 4.00 7.83 16.00
N GLU A 44 4.05 9.15 15.95
CA GLU A 44 5.23 9.90 15.49
C GLU A 44 6.55 9.46 16.17
N PRO A 45 6.61 9.22 17.50
CA PRO A 45 7.85 8.79 18.15
C PRO A 45 8.40 7.44 17.69
N TYR A 46 7.60 6.63 16.99
CA TYR A 46 8.00 5.31 16.48
C TYR A 46 8.46 5.36 15.02
N ASN A 47 8.52 6.57 14.44
CA ASN A 47 9.03 6.86 13.10
C ASN A 47 8.52 5.89 12.03
N PRO A 48 7.20 5.76 11.79
CA PRO A 48 6.71 4.96 10.69
C PRO A 48 6.96 5.67 9.35
N MET A 49 7.23 4.90 8.29
CA MET A 49 7.40 5.39 6.94
C MET A 49 6.13 6.09 6.46
N PHE A 50 4.98 5.51 6.74
CA PHE A 50 3.67 6.12 6.45
C PHE A 50 2.54 5.52 7.28
N LEU A 51 1.42 6.26 7.30
CA LEU A 51 0.10 5.76 7.68
C LEU A 51 -0.72 5.54 6.42
N GLU A 52 -1.16 4.30 6.19
CA GLU A 52 -1.97 3.95 5.05
C GLU A 52 -3.45 4.05 5.38
N ASP A 53 -4.20 4.62 4.44
CA ASP A 53 -5.66 4.72 4.45
C ASP A 53 -6.23 5.09 5.84
N PRO A 54 -5.83 6.24 6.42
CA PRO A 54 -6.25 6.60 7.78
C PRO A 54 -7.75 6.79 7.90
N ILE A 55 -8.39 7.38 6.87
CA ILE A 55 -9.83 7.65 6.79
C ILE A 55 -10.42 7.08 5.49
N ARG A 56 -11.74 7.15 5.33
CA ARG A 56 -12.40 6.75 4.10
C ARG A 56 -11.95 7.62 2.91
N PRO A 57 -11.82 7.05 1.71
CA PRO A 57 -11.24 7.73 0.54
C PRO A 57 -12.26 8.57 -0.26
N ASP A 58 -13.52 8.65 0.18
CA ASP A 58 -14.64 9.28 -0.52
C ASP A 58 -14.67 10.81 -0.39
N ASN A 59 -13.75 11.41 0.38
CA ASN A 59 -13.61 12.85 0.51
C ASN A 59 -12.13 13.26 0.50
N PHE A 60 -11.65 13.74 -0.65
CA PHE A 60 -10.26 14.13 -0.83
C PHE A 60 -9.90 15.43 -0.08
N ASP A 61 -10.87 16.32 0.16
CA ASP A 61 -10.63 17.55 0.94
C ASP A 61 -10.34 17.18 2.41
N GLU A 62 -11.12 16.27 2.99
CA GLU A 62 -10.85 15.77 4.35
C GLU A 62 -9.54 14.98 4.43
N MET A 63 -9.21 14.18 3.41
CA MET A 63 -7.90 13.49 3.37
C MET A 63 -6.76 14.52 3.33
N GLY A 64 -6.89 15.60 2.57
CA GLY A 64 -5.94 16.71 2.56
C GLY A 64 -5.81 17.40 3.91
N HIS A 65 -6.93 17.65 4.60
CA HIS A 65 -6.94 18.20 5.97
C HIS A 65 -6.23 17.28 6.97
N VAL A 66 -6.44 15.96 6.88
CA VAL A 66 -5.74 14.99 7.73
C VAL A 66 -4.25 14.98 7.41
N ALA A 67 -3.88 14.92 6.12
CA ALA A 67 -2.49 14.93 5.69
C ALA A 67 -1.74 16.17 6.17
N ALA A 68 -2.37 17.36 6.12
CA ALA A 68 -1.77 18.61 6.56
C ALA A 68 -1.51 18.66 8.09
N GLN A 69 -2.23 17.89 8.88
CA GLN A 69 -2.10 17.85 10.34
C GLN A 69 -1.25 16.67 10.84
N CYS A 70 -0.98 15.68 9.98
CA CYS A 70 -0.15 14.53 10.31
C CYS A 70 1.32 14.85 9.97
N ARG A 71 2.24 14.54 10.89
CA ARG A 71 3.68 14.60 10.61
C ARG A 71 4.20 13.32 9.96
N ILE A 72 3.49 12.20 10.17
CA ILE A 72 3.77 10.95 9.49
C ILE A 72 3.20 11.05 8.07
N PRO A 73 3.96 10.71 7.02
CA PRO A 73 3.47 10.68 5.66
C PRO A 73 2.21 9.84 5.49
N ILE A 74 1.28 10.28 4.66
CA ILE A 74 0.08 9.50 4.33
C ILE A 74 0.30 8.72 3.04
N ALA A 75 -0.10 7.45 3.03
CA ALA A 75 -0.22 6.61 1.85
C ALA A 75 -1.69 6.30 1.61
N THR A 76 -2.20 6.52 0.39
CA THR A 76 -3.59 6.19 0.04
C THR A 76 -3.79 6.05 -1.46
N GLY A 77 -4.88 5.41 -1.88
CA GLY A 77 -5.24 5.29 -3.29
C GLY A 77 -5.73 3.93 -3.74
N GLU A 78 -5.66 2.88 -2.92
CA GLU A 78 -6.05 1.52 -3.32
C GLU A 78 -7.51 1.38 -3.79
N ARG A 79 -8.37 2.31 -3.38
CA ARG A 79 -9.81 2.35 -3.72
C ARG A 79 -10.15 3.39 -4.79
N ILE A 80 -9.15 4.07 -5.32
CA ILE A 80 -9.34 5.07 -6.37
C ILE A 80 -9.20 4.39 -7.73
N ASN A 81 -10.15 4.67 -8.63
CA ASN A 81 -10.28 3.91 -9.87
C ASN A 81 -9.71 4.64 -11.09
N THR A 82 -9.70 5.96 -11.09
CA THR A 82 -9.34 6.75 -12.27
C THR A 82 -8.17 7.69 -12.01
N TYR A 83 -7.35 7.92 -13.03
CA TYR A 83 -6.27 8.91 -12.93
C TYR A 83 -6.79 10.34 -12.69
N HIS A 84 -8.03 10.66 -13.04
CA HIS A 84 -8.66 11.94 -12.71
C HIS A 84 -8.88 12.10 -11.19
N GLU A 85 -9.30 11.04 -10.51
CA GLU A 85 -9.46 11.06 -9.06
C GLU A 85 -8.10 11.15 -8.36
N PHE A 86 -7.05 10.51 -8.91
CA PHE A 86 -5.69 10.67 -8.41
C PHE A 86 -5.18 12.11 -8.58
N GLU A 87 -5.48 12.77 -9.71
CA GLU A 87 -5.19 14.20 -9.88
C GLU A 87 -5.85 15.02 -8.77
N MET A 88 -7.16 14.82 -8.55
CA MET A 88 -7.90 15.52 -7.49
C MET A 88 -7.31 15.30 -6.10
N LEU A 89 -6.84 14.08 -5.80
CA LEU A 89 -6.16 13.72 -4.55
C LEU A 89 -4.84 14.49 -4.39
N LEU A 90 -4.04 14.51 -5.46
CA LEU A 90 -2.70 15.10 -5.47
C LEU A 90 -2.73 16.64 -5.46
N GLU A 91 -3.66 17.27 -6.15
CA GLU A 91 -3.90 18.72 -6.08
C GLU A 91 -4.17 19.21 -4.64
N ARG A 92 -4.78 18.35 -3.80
CA ARG A 92 -5.04 18.62 -2.38
C ARG A 92 -3.87 18.29 -1.47
N ASN A 93 -2.77 17.82 -2.04
CA ASN A 93 -1.61 17.32 -1.30
C ASN A 93 -1.99 16.29 -0.21
N ALA A 94 -2.98 15.43 -0.53
CA ALA A 94 -3.64 14.54 0.41
C ALA A 94 -2.84 13.27 0.73
N CYS A 95 -1.74 13.02 0.01
CA CYS A 95 -0.82 11.92 0.32
C CYS A 95 0.63 12.24 -0.05
N SER A 96 1.53 11.49 0.54
CA SER A 96 2.96 11.46 0.19
C SER A 96 3.30 10.26 -0.69
N TYR A 97 2.58 9.16 -0.51
CA TYR A 97 2.74 7.93 -1.27
C TYR A 97 1.42 7.53 -1.92
N VAL A 98 1.47 7.28 -3.22
CA VAL A 98 0.30 6.89 -4.03
C VAL A 98 0.18 5.37 -4.05
N ARG A 99 -0.95 4.84 -3.56
CA ARG A 99 -1.26 3.41 -3.48
C ARG A 99 -2.11 2.93 -4.67
N ALA A 100 -1.69 3.21 -5.90
CA ALA A 100 -2.43 2.75 -7.08
C ALA A 100 -2.43 1.22 -7.19
N SER A 101 -3.60 0.63 -7.43
CA SER A 101 -3.77 -0.80 -7.68
C SER A 101 -3.94 -1.06 -9.17
N LEU A 102 -3.06 -1.81 -9.81
CA LEU A 102 -3.13 -2.14 -11.24
C LEU A 102 -4.47 -2.74 -11.64
N GLY A 103 -5.00 -3.64 -10.80
CA GLY A 103 -6.28 -4.30 -11.06
C GLY A 103 -7.50 -3.40 -10.96
N VAL A 104 -7.36 -2.19 -10.43
CA VAL A 104 -8.45 -1.25 -10.16
C VAL A 104 -8.36 0.00 -11.04
N CYS A 105 -7.15 0.54 -11.24
CA CYS A 105 -6.92 1.84 -11.86
C CYS A 105 -6.83 1.81 -13.41
N GLY A 106 -7.21 0.71 -14.05
CA GLY A 106 -7.19 0.56 -15.51
C GLY A 106 -5.91 -0.06 -16.07
N GLY A 107 -5.31 -0.99 -15.32
CA GLY A 107 -4.14 -1.77 -15.74
C GLY A 107 -2.89 -0.90 -15.92
N PHE A 108 -1.97 -1.36 -16.76
CA PHE A 108 -0.73 -0.63 -17.06
C PHE A 108 -0.96 0.80 -17.57
N THR A 109 -1.94 0.96 -18.46
CA THR A 109 -2.24 2.28 -19.04
C THR A 109 -2.67 3.30 -17.99
N GLY A 110 -3.57 2.91 -17.09
CA GLY A 110 -4.00 3.76 -15.98
C GLY A 110 -2.88 4.04 -15.00
N ALA A 111 -2.17 3.00 -14.58
CA ALA A 111 -1.07 3.10 -13.62
C ALA A 111 0.07 4.00 -14.12
N LYS A 112 0.45 3.91 -15.42
CA LYS A 112 1.48 4.80 -16.02
C LYS A 112 1.04 6.25 -16.04
N LYS A 113 -0.24 6.54 -16.31
CA LYS A 113 -0.78 7.92 -16.22
C LYS A 113 -0.72 8.43 -14.79
N ILE A 114 -1.12 7.61 -13.82
CA ILE A 114 -1.06 7.96 -12.40
C ILE A 114 0.37 8.21 -11.95
N ALA A 115 1.33 7.36 -12.39
CA ALA A 115 2.74 7.55 -12.09
C ALA A 115 3.27 8.89 -12.59
N ALA A 116 2.96 9.25 -13.85
CA ALA A 116 3.37 10.53 -14.43
C ALA A 116 2.77 11.75 -13.70
N ILE A 117 1.49 11.65 -13.30
CA ILE A 117 0.83 12.70 -12.50
C ILE A 117 1.51 12.81 -11.13
N ALA A 118 1.72 11.68 -10.43
CA ALA A 118 2.39 11.65 -9.13
C ALA A 118 3.81 12.23 -9.19
N GLU A 119 4.57 11.91 -10.24
CA GLU A 119 5.90 12.47 -10.50
C GLU A 119 5.86 14.00 -10.63
N ALA A 120 4.91 14.54 -11.38
CA ALA A 120 4.71 15.98 -11.54
C ALA A 120 4.39 16.70 -10.20
N HIS A 121 3.79 15.97 -9.25
CA HIS A 121 3.52 16.43 -7.88
C HIS A 121 4.63 16.06 -6.89
N HIS A 122 5.78 15.56 -7.34
CA HIS A 122 6.89 15.08 -6.49
C HIS A 122 6.46 14.00 -5.49
N LYS A 123 5.60 13.07 -5.91
CA LYS A 123 5.14 11.96 -5.09
C LYS A 123 5.62 10.63 -5.66
N SER A 124 5.94 9.71 -4.76
CA SER A 124 6.31 8.34 -5.11
C SER A 124 5.12 7.40 -5.03
N LEU A 125 5.20 6.31 -5.78
CA LEU A 125 4.23 5.23 -5.70
C LEU A 125 4.71 4.13 -4.76
N VAL A 126 3.75 3.54 -4.07
CA VAL A 126 3.86 2.26 -3.38
C VAL A 126 2.68 1.42 -3.89
N PRO A 127 2.83 0.70 -5.02
CA PRO A 127 1.72 -0.01 -5.65
C PRO A 127 1.02 -0.97 -4.68
N HIS A 128 -0.31 -0.89 -4.62
CA HIS A 128 -1.13 -1.78 -3.81
C HIS A 128 -1.22 -3.15 -4.47
N ASN A 129 -0.75 -4.19 -3.78
CA ASN A 129 -0.66 -5.54 -4.31
C ASN A 129 -0.91 -6.64 -3.26
N PRO A 130 -2.05 -6.70 -2.59
CA PRO A 130 -2.41 -7.84 -1.72
C PRO A 130 -3.00 -9.00 -2.55
N CYS A 131 -2.55 -9.14 -3.78
CA CYS A 131 -3.19 -9.95 -4.81
C CYS A 131 -2.44 -11.27 -5.06
N SER A 132 -2.91 -12.02 -6.07
CA SER A 132 -2.28 -13.28 -6.48
C SER A 132 -0.90 -13.06 -7.13
N PRO A 133 -0.07 -14.11 -7.24
CA PRO A 133 1.20 -14.04 -7.96
C PRO A 133 1.09 -13.57 -9.40
N VAL A 134 -0.03 -13.84 -10.08
CA VAL A 134 -0.33 -13.31 -11.43
C VAL A 134 -0.32 -11.78 -11.42
N MET A 135 -1.00 -11.16 -10.46
CA MET A 135 -0.98 -9.71 -10.32
C MET A 135 0.39 -9.20 -9.88
N THR A 136 1.08 -9.92 -8.99
CA THR A 136 2.43 -9.56 -8.55
C THR A 136 3.39 -9.50 -9.74
N ASN A 137 3.35 -10.47 -10.65
CA ASN A 137 4.18 -10.45 -11.86
C ASN A 137 3.88 -9.22 -12.73
N ALA A 138 2.61 -8.88 -12.92
CA ALA A 138 2.23 -7.66 -13.64
C ALA A 138 2.71 -6.39 -12.91
N VAL A 139 2.58 -6.31 -11.59
CA VAL A 139 3.08 -5.18 -10.80
C VAL A 139 4.59 -5.04 -10.93
N LEU A 140 5.35 -6.13 -10.90
CA LEU A 140 6.80 -6.10 -11.07
C LEU A 140 7.22 -5.52 -12.43
N GLN A 141 6.51 -5.86 -13.52
CA GLN A 141 6.76 -5.25 -14.84
C GLN A 141 6.46 -3.73 -14.83
N PHE A 142 5.38 -3.33 -14.17
CA PHE A 142 5.07 -1.91 -14.01
C PHE A 142 6.15 -1.18 -13.22
N VAL A 143 6.57 -1.75 -12.10
CA VAL A 143 7.59 -1.19 -11.19
C VAL A 143 8.93 -1.05 -11.90
N ALA A 144 9.38 -2.10 -12.62
CA ALA A 144 10.63 -2.08 -13.38
C ALA A 144 10.68 -1.00 -14.47
N ALA A 145 9.51 -0.57 -14.97
CA ALA A 145 9.37 0.43 -16.01
C ALA A 145 8.94 1.82 -15.49
N THR A 146 9.08 2.10 -14.17
CA THR A 146 8.55 3.33 -13.56
C THR A 146 9.55 3.88 -12.53
N ASP A 147 9.99 5.12 -12.74
CA ASP A 147 11.12 5.70 -12.00
C ASP A 147 10.75 6.16 -10.57
N ASN A 148 9.52 6.60 -10.34
CA ASN A 148 9.06 7.15 -9.06
C ASN A 148 8.39 6.11 -8.13
N ILE A 149 8.94 4.90 -8.08
CA ILE A 149 8.53 3.86 -7.13
C ILE A 149 9.39 3.95 -5.86
N ALA A 150 8.76 3.98 -4.69
CA ALA A 150 9.47 3.95 -3.41
C ALA A 150 9.75 2.50 -2.97
N ILE A 151 8.72 1.70 -2.85
CA ILE A 151 8.75 0.26 -2.52
C ILE A 151 7.56 -0.42 -3.19
N THR A 152 7.57 -1.76 -3.20
CA THR A 152 6.46 -2.57 -3.73
C THR A 152 5.90 -3.47 -2.64
N GLU A 153 4.58 -3.48 -2.49
CA GLU A 153 3.90 -4.43 -1.62
C GLU A 153 4.03 -5.85 -2.17
N TYR A 154 4.46 -6.77 -1.32
CA TYR A 154 4.59 -8.18 -1.67
C TYR A 154 3.92 -9.06 -0.61
N PRO A 155 2.74 -9.64 -0.92
CA PRO A 155 2.10 -10.58 -0.04
C PRO A 155 2.90 -11.88 -0.02
N ASN A 156 2.97 -12.52 1.16
CA ASN A 156 3.63 -13.82 1.27
C ASN A 156 2.84 -14.90 0.48
N PRO A 157 3.34 -15.37 -0.67
CA PRO A 157 2.62 -16.32 -1.52
C PRO A 157 2.51 -17.72 -0.91
N PHE A 158 3.31 -18.01 0.12
CA PHE A 158 3.31 -19.30 0.84
C PHE A 158 2.38 -19.28 2.05
N ALA A 159 1.82 -18.14 2.43
CA ALA A 159 0.83 -18.09 3.49
C ALA A 159 -0.42 -18.87 3.06
N ALA A 160 -0.97 -19.64 3.98
CA ALA A 160 -2.25 -20.32 3.74
C ALA A 160 -3.32 -19.29 3.40
N SER A 161 -3.99 -19.49 2.26
CA SER A 161 -5.10 -18.63 1.86
C SER A 161 -6.20 -18.66 2.91
N THR A 162 -6.76 -17.49 3.21
CA THR A 162 -8.02 -17.36 3.97
C THR A 162 -9.24 -17.77 3.13
N ALA A 163 -9.04 -18.21 1.87
CA ALA A 163 -10.09 -18.62 0.95
C ALA A 163 -10.92 -19.84 1.44
N ASP A 164 -10.44 -20.57 2.45
CA ASP A 164 -11.20 -21.63 3.12
C ASP A 164 -12.57 -21.13 3.65
N HIS A 165 -12.65 -19.84 4.01
CA HIS A 165 -13.90 -19.21 4.43
C HIS A 165 -14.87 -18.93 3.27
N LEU A 166 -14.38 -18.91 2.03
CA LEU A 166 -15.18 -18.57 0.83
C LEU A 166 -15.69 -19.82 0.10
N THR A 167 -14.94 -20.91 0.13
CA THR A 167 -15.25 -22.10 -0.66
C THR A 167 -15.88 -23.24 0.15
N GLY A 168 -15.68 -23.27 1.47
CA GLY A 168 -16.16 -24.35 2.34
C GLY A 168 -15.67 -25.75 1.95
N SER A 169 -14.68 -25.83 1.05
CA SER A 169 -14.19 -27.08 0.45
C SER A 169 -13.17 -27.82 1.31
N GLY A 170 -12.68 -27.21 2.38
CA GLY A 170 -11.59 -27.77 3.21
C GLY A 170 -10.23 -27.83 2.49
N VAL A 171 -10.15 -27.33 1.27
CA VAL A 171 -8.90 -27.28 0.50
C VAL A 171 -8.17 -25.97 0.81
N LYS A 172 -7.02 -26.06 1.46
CA LYS A 172 -6.13 -24.93 1.69
C LYS A 172 -5.28 -24.68 0.44
N LEU A 173 -5.80 -23.86 -0.48
CA LEU A 173 -5.01 -23.38 -1.62
C LEU A 173 -4.07 -22.28 -1.14
N ARG A 174 -2.79 -22.41 -1.46
CA ARG A 174 -1.82 -21.30 -1.33
C ARG A 174 -1.84 -20.49 -2.61
N GLN A 175 -1.50 -19.22 -2.55
CA GLN A 175 -1.43 -18.39 -3.75
C GLN A 175 -0.41 -18.93 -4.77
N CYS A 176 0.69 -19.52 -4.28
CA CYS A 176 1.70 -20.17 -5.12
C CYS A 176 1.18 -21.35 -5.95
N ASP A 177 0.07 -21.96 -5.57
CA ASP A 177 -0.51 -23.09 -6.31
C ASP A 177 -1.23 -22.65 -7.60
N MET A 178 -1.26 -21.34 -7.89
CA MET A 178 -1.93 -20.74 -9.05
C MET A 178 -0.99 -20.45 -10.23
N VAL A 179 0.31 -20.56 -10.02
CA VAL A 179 1.35 -20.21 -11.01
C VAL A 179 2.48 -21.21 -11.00
N ASP A 180 3.15 -21.39 -12.13
CA ASP A 180 4.31 -22.29 -12.23
C ASP A 180 5.58 -21.65 -11.64
N HIS A 181 5.67 -20.32 -11.69
CA HIS A 181 6.81 -19.58 -11.19
C HIS A 181 6.40 -18.44 -10.26
N ILE A 182 7.12 -18.32 -9.15
CA ILE A 182 6.98 -17.24 -8.19
C ILE A 182 8.25 -16.41 -8.26
N PRO A 183 8.15 -15.05 -8.29
CA PRO A 183 9.33 -14.20 -8.25
C PRO A 183 10.23 -14.53 -7.06
N GLU A 184 11.53 -14.68 -7.31
CA GLU A 184 12.49 -14.94 -6.25
C GLU A 184 12.58 -13.71 -5.32
N PHE A 185 12.36 -13.95 -4.03
CA PHE A 185 12.58 -12.94 -2.99
C PHE A 185 13.94 -13.18 -2.34
N LYS A 186 14.84 -12.21 -2.50
CA LYS A 186 16.19 -12.29 -1.96
C LYS A 186 16.66 -10.91 -1.49
N ASP A 187 17.17 -10.85 -0.29
CA ASP A 187 17.80 -9.66 0.30
C ASP A 187 16.92 -8.39 0.23
N GLY A 188 15.60 -8.54 0.38
CA GLY A 188 14.63 -7.44 0.29
C GLY A 188 14.16 -7.11 -1.12
N TYR A 189 14.59 -7.84 -2.14
CA TYR A 189 14.26 -7.62 -3.55
C TYR A 189 13.49 -8.78 -4.15
N LEU A 190 12.72 -8.48 -5.19
CA LEU A 190 12.04 -9.45 -6.05
C LEU A 190 12.67 -9.43 -7.44
N SER A 191 12.90 -10.63 -8.00
CA SER A 191 13.29 -10.74 -9.41
C SER A 191 12.14 -10.32 -10.31
N VAL A 192 12.44 -9.56 -11.36
CA VAL A 192 11.47 -9.24 -12.41
C VAL A 192 11.42 -10.41 -13.40
N PRO A 193 10.25 -11.00 -13.68
CA PRO A 193 10.14 -12.09 -14.65
C PRO A 193 10.54 -11.63 -16.05
N GLU A 194 11.37 -12.42 -16.76
CA GLU A 194 11.80 -12.15 -18.13
C GLU A 194 11.12 -13.07 -19.15
N GLU A 195 10.50 -14.16 -18.69
CA GLU A 195 9.77 -15.10 -19.54
C GLU A 195 8.48 -14.47 -20.10
N PRO A 196 8.05 -14.86 -21.31
CA PRO A 196 6.77 -14.41 -21.86
C PRO A 196 5.59 -14.85 -20.99
N GLY A 197 4.66 -13.93 -20.76
CA GLY A 197 3.45 -14.18 -19.95
C GLY A 197 3.47 -13.46 -18.61
N ILE A 198 2.55 -13.86 -17.72
CA ILE A 198 2.41 -13.35 -16.36
C ILE A 198 2.14 -14.50 -15.36
#